data_64ed4ecb1338634e03daaeec4e0665a0
#
_entry.id   64ed4ecb1338634e03daaeec4e0665a0
#
_cell.length_a   1.000
_cell.length_b   1.000
_cell.length_c   1.000
_cell.angle_alpha   90.00
_cell.angle_beta   90.00
_cell.angle_gamma   90.00
#
_symmetry.space_group_name_H-M   'P 1'
#
loop_
_entity.id
_entity.type
_entity.pdbx_description
1 polymer ?
#
loop_
_entity_poly.entity_id
_entity_poly.type
_entity_poly.pdbx_seq_one_letter_code
_entity_poly.pdbx_strand_id
1 'polypeptide(L)'
;MRGRGGVDRGTGFSRSKSVSGGDSAAKSDTDSRGPDVESPCPVTTIGPEHSLRERSGAFYGGLLLLLVVTYVSVSFVMASLRFTGFFAENWDFGIFQQALWSTAHGHVLFEAGDYELLGVASFFQVHPSFMMFPLAGVYALLPSPFTLLAIQSLVVGCAAIPLYWLTASITGSRRKAIWVAAAFLIWLPLLSSQLYDFHLESFLPLELFSMFLLWYRGRYWGAAAVATLSMLTLEVAPLFVFVTALYFALPPLRSSAAQLWRGLRRRSRGTRLTAPAHLWQSLRGYLGDPKVRFSWVMAEFSVGMYIALRLFQGPWISALIGSDAGPTGSNWGFSASSLGLSFGNLGSSFPMKVEYWLILYGLLLLIPLLAPRTLLLALPWLVYTFFSAIPNYVTIGYQYGTVAAFPVFVGLAYAMDRITIDPLGSLTTALPTLEAARLAGEGNSRATPFQRPCRRIQRLPLGTIAMVGIVVGGVLLSPITPWNLSSAIPENNPPGYWGRYSVPAGYAKVVEVATLVPSGASVLASTDLFPFVANDVNAYATLWYPGDPPYLPFNVTDPPRFVLVSQVMWANLPSWIGPLLSNPHTYGLRGYVPVTPLGWVRLFENQYQGNATTF
;
A
#
# COMPACT_ATOMS: atom_id res chain seq x y z
N MET A 1 -55.07 -16.08 4.56
CA MET A 1 -55.86 -15.77 5.78
C MET A 1 -55.29 -14.44 6.27
N ARG A 2 -55.90 -13.30 5.99
CA ARG A 2 -56.85 -12.51 6.81
C ARG A 2 -56.26 -12.22 8.19
N GLY A 3 -56.09 -11.01 8.72
CA GLY A 3 -56.59 -9.68 8.42
C GLY A 3 -55.74 -8.66 9.23
N ARG A 4 -55.60 -7.45 8.79
CA ARG A 4 -56.42 -6.24 8.94
C ARG A 4 -56.63 -5.74 10.37
N GLY A 5 -56.22 -4.46 10.57
CA GLY A 5 -56.68 -3.45 11.46
C GLY A 5 -55.50 -2.56 11.89
N GLY A 6 -55.36 -1.32 11.66
CA GLY A 6 -56.21 -0.24 11.18
C GLY A 6 -56.37 0.83 12.24
N VAL A 7 -56.07 2.08 11.90
CA VAL A 7 -56.73 3.33 12.39
C VAL A 7 -56.26 3.84 13.77
N ASP A 8 -56.02 5.07 14.13
CA ASP A 8 -56.13 6.40 13.48
C ASP A 8 -55.58 7.48 14.44
N ARG A 9 -55.07 8.59 13.89
CA ARG A 9 -55.24 10.01 14.23
C ARG A 9 -55.17 10.59 15.66
N GLY A 10 -54.55 11.77 15.71
CA GLY A 10 -54.92 12.87 16.58
C GLY A 10 -53.74 13.83 16.88
N THR A 11 -53.39 14.81 16.15
CA THR A 11 -53.69 16.25 16.08
C THR A 11 -53.88 16.99 17.42
N GLY A 12 -53.17 18.14 17.58
CA GLY A 12 -53.54 19.24 18.43
C GLY A 12 -52.29 19.89 19.06
N PHE A 13 -51.75 20.94 18.59
CA PHE A 13 -52.05 22.38 18.58
C PHE A 13 -52.30 22.98 19.95
N SER A 14 -51.53 23.97 20.32
CA SER A 14 -51.73 25.36 20.80
C SER A 14 -50.82 25.69 21.97
N ARG A 15 -50.02 26.71 21.87
CA ARG A 15 -50.18 28.20 21.95
C ARG A 15 -50.51 28.71 23.35
N SER A 16 -49.64 29.57 23.80
CA SER A 16 -49.87 30.96 24.32
C SER A 16 -49.63 31.23 25.79
N LYS A 17 -48.91 32.31 25.94
CA LYS A 17 -49.08 33.57 26.67
C LYS A 17 -48.65 33.61 28.13
N SER A 18 -47.63 34.41 28.46
CA SER A 18 -47.55 35.84 28.78
C SER A 18 -48.09 36.22 30.18
N VAL A 19 -47.39 37.22 30.75
CA VAL A 19 -47.79 38.30 31.72
C VAL A 19 -47.03 38.21 33.04
N SER A 20 -46.08 39.09 33.31
CA SER A 20 -46.03 40.47 33.77
C SER A 20 -45.91 40.63 35.28
N GLY A 21 -45.15 41.65 35.66
CA GLY A 21 -45.28 42.51 36.77
C GLY A 21 -44.22 42.29 37.87
N GLY A 22 -43.48 43.20 38.32
CA GLY A 22 -43.59 44.59 38.62
C GLY A 22 -42.51 44.97 39.59
N ASP A 23 -41.98 46.14 39.38
CA ASP A 23 -41.66 47.25 40.33
C ASP A 23 -40.84 46.97 41.62
N SER A 24 -39.78 47.65 41.94
CA SER A 24 -39.63 49.11 42.16
C SER A 24 -38.23 49.44 42.71
N ALA A 25 -37.65 50.48 42.17
CA ALA A 25 -37.13 51.71 42.76
C ALA A 25 -35.96 51.66 43.78
N ALA A 26 -34.84 52.31 43.48
CA ALA A 26 -34.50 53.67 43.88
C ALA A 26 -33.03 54.03 43.62
N LYS A 27 -32.85 55.11 42.91
CA LYS A 27 -31.91 56.21 43.00
C LYS A 27 -30.52 56.08 43.60
N SER A 28 -29.48 56.48 42.78
CA SER A 28 -28.81 57.78 43.04
C SER A 28 -27.85 58.16 41.93
N ASP A 29 -27.87 59.39 41.55
CA ASP A 29 -27.07 60.16 40.63
C ASP A 29 -25.56 60.05 40.84
N THR A 30 -24.79 60.01 39.75
CA THR A 30 -23.74 61.02 39.51
C THR A 30 -23.33 61.04 38.05
N ASP A 31 -23.39 62.22 37.53
CA ASP A 31 -23.07 62.75 36.22
C ASP A 31 -21.56 62.66 35.94
N SER A 32 -21.15 62.15 34.79
CA SER A 32 -19.94 62.58 34.08
C SER A 32 -20.02 62.15 32.61
N ARG A 33 -20.31 63.13 31.75
CA ARG A 33 -20.27 63.12 30.32
C ARG A 33 -18.82 62.89 29.87
N GLY A 34 -18.56 61.82 29.14
CA GLY A 34 -17.40 61.62 28.27
C GLY A 34 -17.89 61.38 26.83
N PRO A 35 -17.14 61.73 25.76
CA PRO A 35 -17.66 61.91 24.42
C PRO A 35 -17.96 60.57 23.72
N ASP A 36 -19.02 60.64 22.92
CA ASP A 36 -19.51 59.58 22.02
C ASP A 36 -18.38 59.00 21.16
N VAL A 37 -17.99 57.75 21.42
CA VAL A 37 -17.20 56.93 20.51
C VAL A 37 -18.18 56.10 19.69
N GLU A 38 -18.43 56.54 18.47
CA GLU A 38 -19.12 55.74 17.46
C GLU A 38 -18.50 54.37 17.35
N SER A 39 -19.26 53.33 17.63
CA SER A 39 -18.90 51.96 17.39
C SER A 39 -18.83 51.72 15.87
N PRO A 40 -17.68 51.36 15.28
CA PRO A 40 -17.67 51.01 13.88
C PRO A 40 -18.37 49.67 13.71
N CYS A 41 -19.39 49.62 12.85
CA CYS A 41 -19.96 48.38 12.30
C CYS A 41 -18.85 47.43 11.84
N PRO A 42 -18.93 46.14 12.16
CA PRO A 42 -17.99 45.17 11.57
C PRO A 42 -18.28 45.04 10.07
N VAL A 43 -17.55 45.79 9.27
CA VAL A 43 -17.45 45.53 7.84
C VAL A 43 -16.67 44.21 7.72
N THR A 44 -17.38 43.12 7.49
CA THR A 44 -16.81 41.85 7.10
C THR A 44 -16.23 42.01 5.67
N THR A 45 -15.08 42.66 5.58
CA THR A 45 -14.26 42.56 4.38
C THR A 45 -13.71 41.15 4.34
N ILE A 46 -14.24 40.34 3.46
CA ILE A 46 -13.60 39.08 3.00
C ILE A 46 -12.25 39.52 2.39
N GLY A 47 -11.22 39.50 3.22
CA GLY A 47 -9.92 40.06 2.89
C GLY A 47 -9.26 39.22 1.78
N PRO A 48 -8.35 39.82 1.02
CA PRO A 48 -7.61 39.17 -0.08
C PRO A 48 -6.84 37.92 0.36
N GLU A 49 -6.56 37.76 1.64
CA GLU A 49 -5.91 36.55 2.21
C GLU A 49 -6.76 35.28 2.08
N HIS A 50 -8.10 35.37 2.15
CA HIS A 50 -8.97 34.18 1.99
C HIS A 50 -8.94 33.68 0.54
N SER A 51 -8.97 34.60 -0.42
CA SER A 51 -8.90 34.28 -1.86
C SER A 51 -7.54 33.71 -2.27
N LEU A 52 -6.43 34.16 -1.70
CA LEU A 52 -5.09 33.63 -1.93
C LEU A 52 -4.93 32.23 -1.33
N ARG A 53 -5.52 31.97 -0.17
CA ARG A 53 -5.49 30.66 0.49
C ARG A 53 -6.32 29.62 -0.26
N GLU A 54 -7.45 30.02 -0.84
CA GLU A 54 -8.28 29.15 -1.68
C GLU A 54 -7.61 28.85 -3.03
N ARG A 55 -7.03 29.85 -3.71
CA ARG A 55 -6.29 29.69 -4.96
C ARG A 55 -5.07 28.77 -4.78
N SER A 56 -4.34 28.92 -3.68
CA SER A 56 -3.24 28.01 -3.32
C SER A 56 -3.75 26.58 -3.09
N GLY A 57 -4.96 26.42 -2.54
CA GLY A 57 -5.58 25.12 -2.32
C GLY A 57 -5.89 24.36 -3.60
N ALA A 58 -6.51 25.04 -4.56
CA ALA A 58 -6.87 24.48 -5.86
C ALA A 58 -5.61 24.11 -6.67
N PHE A 59 -4.55 24.92 -6.63
CA PHE A 59 -3.29 24.65 -7.30
C PHE A 59 -2.65 23.35 -6.82
N TYR A 60 -2.45 23.17 -5.50
CA TYR A 60 -1.85 21.94 -4.98
C TYR A 60 -2.75 20.72 -5.16
N GLY A 61 -4.07 20.89 -5.14
CA GLY A 61 -5.01 19.82 -5.47
C GLY A 61 -4.91 19.38 -6.93
N GLY A 62 -4.81 20.33 -7.86
CA GLY A 62 -4.59 20.08 -9.29
C GLY A 62 -3.25 19.40 -9.55
N LEU A 63 -2.18 19.84 -8.87
CA LEU A 63 -0.86 19.21 -8.98
C LEU A 63 -0.85 17.78 -8.45
N LEU A 64 -1.52 17.51 -7.32
CA LEU A 64 -1.67 16.15 -6.80
C LEU A 64 -2.41 15.26 -7.78
N LEU A 65 -3.51 15.74 -8.34
CA LEU A 65 -4.28 15.00 -9.35
C LEU A 65 -3.41 14.69 -10.58
N LEU A 66 -2.66 15.68 -11.07
CA LEU A 66 -1.73 15.49 -12.19
C LEU A 66 -0.69 14.42 -11.89
N LEU A 67 -0.06 14.45 -10.71
CA LEU A 67 0.93 13.43 -10.29
C LEU A 67 0.30 12.04 -10.23
N VAL A 68 -0.89 11.90 -9.64
CA VAL A 68 -1.60 10.62 -9.53
C VAL A 68 -1.96 10.09 -10.92
N VAL A 69 -2.58 10.92 -11.77
CA VAL A 69 -2.97 10.51 -13.13
C VAL A 69 -1.75 10.12 -13.96
N THR A 70 -0.67 10.91 -13.89
CA THR A 70 0.58 10.58 -14.59
C THR A 70 1.15 9.25 -14.11
N TYR A 71 1.22 9.04 -12.79
CA TYR A 71 1.70 7.78 -12.22
C TYR A 71 0.85 6.59 -12.68
N VAL A 72 -0.49 6.67 -12.53
CA VAL A 72 -1.41 5.60 -12.92
C VAL A 72 -1.27 5.25 -14.39
N SER A 73 -1.23 6.28 -15.26
CA SER A 73 -1.11 6.06 -16.71
C SER A 73 0.23 5.43 -17.09
N VAL A 74 1.33 5.97 -16.56
CA VAL A 74 2.68 5.44 -16.85
C VAL A 74 2.85 4.04 -16.31
N SER A 75 2.46 3.79 -15.05
CA SER A 75 2.56 2.46 -14.41
C SER A 75 1.72 1.42 -15.14
N PHE A 76 0.49 1.77 -15.52
CA PHE A 76 -0.38 0.87 -16.30
C PHE A 76 0.22 0.51 -17.65
N VAL A 77 0.72 1.51 -18.40
CA VAL A 77 1.36 1.27 -19.70
C VAL A 77 2.60 0.37 -19.53
N MET A 78 3.46 0.66 -18.54
CA MET A 78 4.69 -0.11 -18.32
C MET A 78 4.39 -1.56 -17.87
N ALA A 79 3.45 -1.75 -16.96
CA ALA A 79 3.00 -3.08 -16.55
C ALA A 79 2.37 -3.85 -17.72
N SER A 80 1.61 -3.16 -18.58
CA SER A 80 1.04 -3.75 -19.80
C SER A 80 2.12 -4.16 -20.80
N LEU A 81 3.16 -3.34 -20.98
CA LEU A 81 4.30 -3.69 -21.83
C LEU A 81 5.09 -4.88 -21.28
N ARG A 82 5.24 -4.97 -19.95
CA ARG A 82 5.85 -6.13 -19.31
C ARG A 82 5.03 -7.39 -19.57
N PHE A 83 3.71 -7.34 -19.38
CA PHE A 83 2.81 -8.46 -19.66
C PHE A 83 2.89 -8.88 -21.13
N THR A 84 2.75 -7.95 -22.07
CA THR A 84 2.83 -8.25 -23.51
C THR A 84 4.22 -8.69 -23.95
N GLY A 85 5.25 -8.38 -23.16
CA GLY A 85 6.62 -8.86 -23.33
C GLY A 85 6.86 -10.29 -22.84
N PHE A 86 5.83 -10.97 -22.32
CA PHE A 86 5.90 -12.34 -21.76
C PHE A 86 6.73 -12.44 -20.47
N PHE A 87 6.72 -11.40 -19.63
CA PHE A 87 7.40 -11.37 -18.33
C PHE A 87 6.45 -11.58 -17.14
N ALA A 88 5.15 -11.70 -17.36
CA ALA A 88 4.18 -12.10 -16.36
C ALA A 88 4.00 -13.62 -16.38
N GLU A 89 3.94 -14.21 -15.21
CA GLU A 89 4.04 -15.65 -15.05
C GLU A 89 2.88 -16.22 -14.24
N ASN A 90 2.76 -17.56 -14.24
CA ASN A 90 1.72 -18.25 -13.46
C ASN A 90 1.79 -17.93 -11.98
N TRP A 91 2.96 -18.02 -11.37
CA TRP A 91 3.16 -18.00 -9.93
C TRP A 91 2.64 -16.74 -9.22
N ASP A 92 2.57 -15.65 -9.93
CA ASP A 92 2.09 -14.41 -9.37
C ASP A 92 0.86 -13.93 -10.14
N PHE A 93 1.01 -13.63 -11.42
CA PHE A 93 -0.09 -13.06 -12.21
C PHE A 93 -1.19 -14.08 -12.52
N GLY A 94 -0.81 -15.27 -12.95
CA GLY A 94 -1.75 -16.33 -13.37
C GLY A 94 -2.60 -16.86 -12.22
N ILE A 95 -2.04 -17.00 -11.02
CA ILE A 95 -2.75 -17.39 -9.79
C ILE A 95 -3.92 -16.45 -9.52
N PHE A 96 -3.67 -15.13 -9.46
CA PHE A 96 -4.73 -14.16 -9.22
C PHE A 96 -5.76 -14.13 -10.34
N GLN A 97 -5.30 -14.18 -11.59
CA GLN A 97 -6.18 -14.18 -12.76
C GLN A 97 -7.15 -15.36 -12.72
N GLN A 98 -6.64 -16.57 -12.52
CA GLN A 98 -7.45 -17.78 -12.49
C GLN A 98 -8.37 -17.83 -11.27
N ALA A 99 -7.87 -17.48 -10.07
CA ALA A 99 -8.67 -17.45 -8.85
C ALA A 99 -9.89 -16.51 -8.97
N LEU A 100 -9.70 -15.33 -9.57
CA LEU A 100 -10.79 -14.38 -9.79
C LEU A 100 -11.78 -14.85 -10.84
N TRP A 101 -11.29 -15.39 -11.95
CA TRP A 101 -12.13 -15.92 -13.02
C TRP A 101 -12.93 -17.13 -12.55
N SER A 102 -12.29 -18.08 -11.89
CA SER A 102 -12.92 -19.31 -11.40
C SER A 102 -14.01 -19.00 -10.36
N THR A 103 -13.79 -18.00 -9.49
CA THR A 103 -14.79 -17.54 -8.54
C THR A 103 -16.07 -17.06 -9.23
N ALA A 104 -15.93 -16.28 -10.31
CA ALA A 104 -17.06 -15.81 -11.10
C ALA A 104 -17.82 -16.96 -11.79
N HIS A 105 -17.21 -18.14 -11.94
CA HIS A 105 -17.76 -19.34 -12.55
C HIS A 105 -18.14 -20.44 -11.56
N GLY A 106 -18.21 -20.11 -10.25
CA GLY A 106 -18.70 -21.03 -9.21
C GLY A 106 -17.63 -21.87 -8.52
N HIS A 107 -16.35 -21.69 -8.84
CA HIS A 107 -15.21 -22.36 -8.21
C HIS A 107 -14.48 -21.38 -7.29
N VAL A 108 -14.76 -21.43 -5.98
CA VAL A 108 -14.31 -20.44 -5.01
C VAL A 108 -12.78 -20.33 -4.98
N LEU A 109 -12.25 -19.29 -5.59
CA LEU A 109 -10.82 -18.94 -5.66
C LEU A 109 -9.93 -20.11 -6.04
N PHE A 110 -10.42 -21.00 -6.92
CA PHE A 110 -9.59 -22.07 -7.47
C PHE A 110 -8.51 -21.48 -8.36
N GLU A 111 -7.29 -21.96 -8.17
CA GLU A 111 -6.17 -21.70 -9.06
C GLU A 111 -5.23 -22.92 -9.10
N ALA A 112 -4.55 -23.10 -10.22
CA ALA A 112 -3.78 -24.31 -10.48
C ALA A 112 -2.41 -24.33 -9.80
N GLY A 113 -1.78 -23.15 -9.57
CA GLY A 113 -0.42 -23.10 -9.05
C GLY A 113 -0.29 -23.70 -7.65
N ASP A 114 -1.06 -23.21 -6.69
CA ASP A 114 -1.07 -23.77 -5.33
C ASP A 114 -1.70 -25.17 -5.30
N TYR A 115 -2.67 -25.46 -6.18
CA TYR A 115 -3.20 -26.81 -6.31
C TYR A 115 -2.11 -27.81 -6.71
N GLU A 116 -1.32 -27.52 -7.74
CA GLU A 116 -0.28 -28.41 -8.25
C GLU A 116 0.83 -28.68 -7.24
N LEU A 117 1.15 -27.71 -6.38
CA LEU A 117 2.22 -27.84 -5.38
C LEU A 117 1.75 -28.34 -4.03
N LEU A 118 0.58 -27.92 -3.58
CA LEU A 118 0.11 -28.10 -2.22
C LEU A 118 -1.13 -28.99 -2.14
N GLY A 119 -1.78 -29.28 -3.27
CA GLY A 119 -3.04 -30.00 -3.32
C GLY A 119 -4.22 -29.22 -2.76
N VAL A 120 -4.11 -27.89 -2.66
CA VAL A 120 -5.16 -27.01 -2.12
C VAL A 120 -6.17 -26.66 -3.20
N ALA A 121 -7.46 -26.70 -2.86
CA ALA A 121 -8.54 -26.44 -3.82
C ALA A 121 -8.92 -24.95 -3.93
N SER A 122 -8.26 -24.06 -3.20
CA SER A 122 -8.58 -22.64 -3.18
C SER A 122 -7.43 -21.80 -2.66
N PHE A 123 -7.18 -20.68 -3.30
CA PHE A 123 -6.26 -19.63 -2.83
C PHE A 123 -6.53 -19.20 -1.37
N PHE A 124 -7.76 -19.30 -0.90
CA PHE A 124 -8.12 -19.03 0.51
C PHE A 124 -7.39 -19.92 1.51
N GLN A 125 -7.02 -21.13 1.11
CA GLN A 125 -6.29 -22.05 1.99
C GLN A 125 -4.84 -21.58 2.19
N VAL A 126 -4.30 -20.80 1.25
CA VAL A 126 -2.96 -20.22 1.31
C VAL A 126 -3.02 -18.78 1.86
N HIS A 127 -3.89 -17.96 1.29
CA HIS A 127 -4.06 -16.54 1.66
C HIS A 127 -5.53 -16.19 1.93
N PRO A 128 -5.95 -16.02 3.19
CA PRO A 128 -7.34 -15.70 3.54
C PRO A 128 -7.68 -14.23 3.22
N SER A 129 -7.75 -13.90 1.93
CA SER A 129 -8.07 -12.57 1.43
C SER A 129 -9.52 -12.46 0.96
N PHE A 130 -10.35 -11.76 1.74
CA PHE A 130 -11.74 -11.48 1.37
C PHE A 130 -11.85 -10.40 0.28
N MET A 131 -10.80 -9.63 0.03
CA MET A 131 -10.75 -8.66 -1.07
C MET A 131 -10.86 -9.35 -2.44
N MET A 132 -10.49 -10.62 -2.53
CA MET A 132 -10.61 -11.38 -3.78
C MET A 132 -12.05 -11.47 -4.29
N PHE A 133 -13.08 -11.49 -3.42
CA PHE A 133 -14.48 -11.57 -3.87
C PHE A 133 -14.97 -10.32 -4.60
N PRO A 134 -14.85 -9.10 -4.06
CA PRO A 134 -15.21 -7.91 -4.84
C PRO A 134 -14.34 -7.78 -6.10
N LEU A 135 -13.06 -8.18 -6.06
CA LEU A 135 -12.20 -8.19 -7.25
C LEU A 135 -12.70 -9.19 -8.29
N ALA A 136 -13.17 -10.38 -7.88
CA ALA A 136 -13.78 -11.35 -8.79
C ALA A 136 -15.03 -10.77 -9.48
N GLY A 137 -15.84 -10.01 -8.75
CA GLY A 137 -16.99 -9.29 -9.34
C GLY A 137 -16.56 -8.26 -10.39
N VAL A 138 -15.50 -7.48 -10.14
CA VAL A 138 -14.93 -6.55 -11.12
C VAL A 138 -14.33 -7.29 -12.30
N TYR A 139 -13.57 -8.36 -12.05
CA TYR A 139 -12.95 -9.16 -13.09
C TYR A 139 -13.97 -9.87 -13.99
N ALA A 140 -15.10 -10.31 -13.43
CA ALA A 140 -16.20 -10.91 -14.20
C ALA A 140 -16.80 -9.95 -15.24
N LEU A 141 -16.80 -8.63 -14.97
CA LEU A 141 -17.26 -7.63 -15.92
C LEU A 141 -16.24 -7.39 -17.05
N LEU A 142 -14.98 -7.48 -16.77
CA LEU A 142 -13.87 -7.26 -17.70
C LEU A 142 -12.78 -8.34 -17.47
N PRO A 143 -12.98 -9.58 -17.96
CA PRO A 143 -12.08 -10.70 -17.72
C PRO A 143 -10.81 -10.61 -18.58
N SER A 144 -9.96 -9.65 -18.24
CA SER A 144 -8.74 -9.34 -18.97
C SER A 144 -7.58 -9.15 -18.01
N PRO A 145 -6.36 -9.64 -18.32
CA PRO A 145 -5.16 -9.36 -17.54
C PRO A 145 -4.94 -7.85 -17.33
N PHE A 146 -5.28 -7.02 -18.30
CA PHE A 146 -5.15 -5.56 -18.20
C PHE A 146 -6.05 -4.95 -17.12
N THR A 147 -7.16 -5.59 -16.76
CA THR A 147 -8.02 -5.16 -15.65
C THR A 147 -7.28 -5.19 -14.32
N LEU A 148 -6.51 -6.25 -14.06
CA LEU A 148 -5.73 -6.37 -12.83
C LEU A 148 -4.60 -5.34 -12.78
N LEU A 149 -3.90 -5.14 -13.89
CA LEU A 149 -2.83 -4.13 -14.00
C LEU A 149 -3.38 -2.70 -13.82
N ALA A 150 -4.56 -2.42 -14.34
CA ALA A 150 -5.24 -1.12 -14.16
C ALA A 150 -5.63 -0.90 -12.70
N ILE A 151 -6.22 -1.90 -12.04
CA ILE A 151 -6.60 -1.83 -10.62
C ILE A 151 -5.35 -1.58 -9.76
N GLN A 152 -4.28 -2.36 -9.95
CA GLN A 152 -3.03 -2.20 -9.21
C GLN A 152 -2.45 -0.79 -9.38
N SER A 153 -2.35 -0.30 -10.62
CA SER A 153 -1.85 1.04 -10.90
C SER A 153 -2.69 2.13 -10.24
N LEU A 154 -4.02 1.96 -10.26
CA LEU A 154 -4.96 2.90 -9.66
C LEU A 154 -4.84 2.95 -8.14
N VAL A 155 -4.85 1.80 -7.46
CA VAL A 155 -4.82 1.77 -5.99
C VAL A 155 -3.50 2.29 -5.44
N VAL A 156 -2.38 1.95 -6.08
CA VAL A 156 -1.05 2.45 -5.67
C VAL A 156 -0.94 3.96 -5.94
N GLY A 157 -1.37 4.44 -7.11
CA GLY A 157 -1.36 5.87 -7.40
C GLY A 157 -2.26 6.68 -6.46
N CYS A 158 -3.46 6.17 -6.15
CA CYS A 158 -4.40 6.81 -5.23
C CYS A 158 -3.90 6.85 -3.78
N ALA A 159 -2.94 5.99 -3.38
CA ALA A 159 -2.35 6.03 -2.05
C ALA A 159 -1.62 7.35 -1.74
N ALA A 160 -1.17 8.06 -2.76
CA ALA A 160 -0.60 9.40 -2.60
C ALA A 160 -1.61 10.42 -2.04
N ILE A 161 -2.92 10.22 -2.24
CA ILE A 161 -3.96 11.15 -1.79
C ILE A 161 -4.07 11.17 -0.25
N PRO A 162 -4.32 10.06 0.45
CA PRO A 162 -4.34 10.06 1.92
C PRO A 162 -2.99 10.45 2.51
N LEU A 163 -1.86 10.09 1.89
CA LEU A 163 -0.52 10.49 2.34
C LEU A 163 -0.33 12.02 2.25
N TYR A 164 -0.78 12.64 1.14
CA TYR A 164 -0.77 14.10 1.00
C TYR A 164 -1.58 14.77 2.11
N TRP A 165 -2.81 14.32 2.35
CA TRP A 165 -3.65 14.89 3.39
C TRP A 165 -3.12 14.64 4.81
N LEU A 166 -2.48 13.49 5.03
CA LEU A 166 -1.80 13.20 6.30
C LEU A 166 -0.65 14.18 6.53
N THR A 167 0.23 14.33 5.55
CA THR A 167 1.37 15.26 5.62
C THR A 167 0.91 16.70 5.79
N ALA A 168 -0.11 17.13 5.05
CA ALA A 168 -0.70 18.47 5.21
C ALA A 168 -1.28 18.68 6.62
N SER A 169 -1.88 17.65 7.21
CA SER A 169 -2.45 17.70 8.56
C SER A 169 -1.37 17.76 9.64
N ILE A 170 -0.24 17.07 9.45
CA ILE A 170 0.89 17.06 10.39
C ILE A 170 1.66 18.37 10.32
N THR A 171 1.98 18.83 9.10
CA THR A 171 2.92 19.96 8.88
C THR A 171 2.25 21.31 8.73
N GLY A 172 0.92 21.35 8.56
CA GLY A 172 0.19 22.58 8.20
C GLY A 172 0.52 23.12 6.81
N SER A 173 1.29 22.40 5.97
CA SER A 173 1.84 22.86 4.70
C SER A 173 1.48 21.95 3.52
N ARG A 174 0.66 22.47 2.59
CA ARG A 174 0.34 21.78 1.34
C ARG A 174 1.56 21.60 0.43
N ARG A 175 2.51 22.53 0.51
CA ARG A 175 3.79 22.44 -0.23
C ARG A 175 4.63 21.24 0.24
N LYS A 176 4.78 21.03 1.55
CA LYS A 176 5.47 19.86 2.08
C LYS A 176 4.75 18.58 1.70
N ALA A 177 3.41 18.60 1.73
CA ALA A 177 2.58 17.46 1.39
C ALA A 177 2.75 17.03 -0.07
N ILE A 178 2.83 17.96 -1.02
CA ILE A 178 3.04 17.59 -2.44
C ILE A 178 4.44 16.99 -2.68
N TRP A 179 5.47 17.46 -1.98
CA TRP A 179 6.80 16.87 -2.07
C TRP A 179 6.82 15.43 -1.54
N VAL A 180 6.14 15.15 -0.42
CA VAL A 180 6.06 13.80 0.13
C VAL A 180 5.25 12.87 -0.80
N ALA A 181 4.15 13.36 -1.37
CA ALA A 181 3.37 12.60 -2.35
C ALA A 181 4.19 12.30 -3.63
N ALA A 182 4.94 13.28 -4.14
CA ALA A 182 5.82 13.08 -5.29
C ALA A 182 6.94 12.07 -4.98
N ALA A 183 7.60 12.21 -3.82
CA ALA A 183 8.63 11.27 -3.38
C ALA A 183 8.09 9.84 -3.27
N PHE A 184 6.85 9.65 -2.79
CA PHE A 184 6.20 8.35 -2.72
C PHE A 184 6.01 7.73 -4.11
N LEU A 185 5.45 8.49 -5.05
CA LEU A 185 5.13 7.98 -6.39
C LEU A 185 6.38 7.62 -7.23
N ILE A 186 7.54 8.20 -6.92
CA ILE A 186 8.80 7.91 -7.63
C ILE A 186 9.77 7.07 -6.80
N TRP A 187 9.37 6.61 -5.61
CA TRP A 187 10.23 5.80 -4.76
C TRP A 187 10.50 4.44 -5.39
N LEU A 188 11.78 4.12 -5.61
CA LEU A 188 12.19 2.92 -6.34
C LEU A 188 11.54 1.63 -5.84
N PRO A 189 11.49 1.31 -4.52
CA PRO A 189 10.86 0.09 -4.07
C PRO A 189 9.38 -0.02 -4.45
N LEU A 190 8.64 1.11 -4.46
CA LEU A 190 7.25 1.14 -4.88
C LEU A 190 7.10 0.94 -6.39
N LEU A 191 7.91 1.64 -7.19
CA LEU A 191 7.90 1.52 -8.65
C LEU A 191 8.25 0.09 -9.08
N SER A 192 9.23 -0.52 -8.42
CA SER A 192 9.66 -1.88 -8.69
C SER A 192 8.55 -2.89 -8.38
N SER A 193 7.91 -2.74 -7.22
CA SER A 193 6.77 -3.58 -6.84
C SER A 193 5.58 -3.40 -7.78
N GLN A 194 5.34 -2.17 -8.27
CA GLN A 194 4.27 -1.86 -9.20
C GLN A 194 4.49 -2.50 -10.59
N LEU A 195 5.76 -2.62 -11.01
CA LEU A 195 6.12 -3.24 -12.29
C LEU A 195 6.23 -4.77 -12.19
N TYR A 196 6.22 -5.31 -10.99
CA TYR A 196 6.06 -6.73 -10.77
C TYR A 196 4.63 -7.18 -11.14
N ASP A 197 4.24 -8.39 -10.90
CA ASP A 197 2.91 -8.89 -11.21
C ASP A 197 1.82 -8.32 -10.28
N PHE A 198 0.55 -8.59 -10.58
CA PHE A 198 -0.55 -8.15 -9.72
C PHE A 198 -0.47 -8.83 -8.35
N HIS A 199 -0.60 -8.01 -7.28
CA HIS A 199 -0.57 -8.49 -5.90
C HIS A 199 -1.48 -7.68 -4.99
N LEU A 200 -2.03 -8.34 -3.97
CA LEU A 200 -2.90 -7.71 -2.97
C LEU A 200 -2.16 -6.73 -2.06
N GLU A 201 -0.86 -6.90 -1.87
CA GLU A 201 0.01 -5.97 -1.14
C GLU A 201 -0.06 -4.54 -1.68
N SER A 202 -0.39 -4.39 -2.96
CA SER A 202 -0.55 -3.10 -3.63
C SER A 202 -1.69 -2.25 -3.05
N PHE A 203 -2.66 -2.85 -2.38
CA PHE A 203 -3.76 -2.14 -1.71
C PHE A 203 -3.34 -1.53 -0.38
N LEU A 204 -2.37 -2.13 0.31
CA LEU A 204 -1.98 -1.74 1.67
C LEU A 204 -1.57 -0.26 1.81
N PRO A 205 -0.80 0.36 0.90
CA PRO A 205 -0.47 1.78 1.04
C PRO A 205 -1.70 2.68 1.08
N LEU A 206 -2.68 2.46 0.20
CA LEU A 206 -3.92 3.23 0.15
C LEU A 206 -4.72 3.06 1.45
N GLU A 207 -4.88 1.83 1.89
CA GLU A 207 -5.66 1.47 3.07
C GLU A 207 -4.99 1.97 4.35
N LEU A 208 -3.71 1.68 4.55
CA LEU A 208 -3.00 2.02 5.78
C LEU A 208 -2.78 3.55 5.92
N PHE A 209 -2.48 4.27 4.84
CA PHE A 209 -2.42 5.75 4.90
C PHE A 209 -3.80 6.35 5.18
N SER A 210 -4.86 5.81 4.58
CA SER A 210 -6.23 6.26 4.82
C SER A 210 -6.65 6.01 6.27
N MET A 211 -6.41 4.81 6.78
CA MET A 211 -6.65 4.44 8.17
C MET A 211 -5.91 5.38 9.12
N PHE A 212 -4.60 5.57 8.92
CA PHE A 212 -3.76 6.40 9.77
C PHE A 212 -4.21 7.87 9.74
N LEU A 213 -4.54 8.42 8.56
CA LEU A 213 -5.08 9.77 8.40
C LEU A 213 -6.38 9.97 9.17
N LEU A 214 -7.33 9.03 9.01
CA LEU A 214 -8.63 9.11 9.68
C LEU A 214 -8.48 9.01 11.20
N TRP A 215 -7.61 8.11 11.67
CA TRP A 215 -7.27 7.98 13.09
C TRP A 215 -6.60 9.24 13.64
N TYR A 216 -5.63 9.77 12.93
CA TYR A 216 -4.95 11.02 13.27
C TYR A 216 -5.93 12.18 13.43
N ARG A 217 -6.94 12.26 12.55
CA ARG A 217 -7.99 13.29 12.56
C ARG A 217 -9.14 13.02 13.53
N GLY A 218 -9.11 11.94 14.31
CA GLY A 218 -10.17 11.56 15.24
C GLY A 218 -11.44 11.03 14.57
N ARG A 219 -11.38 10.65 13.30
CA ARG A 219 -12.49 10.04 12.56
C ARG A 219 -12.52 8.52 12.77
N TYR A 220 -12.84 8.11 14.01
CA TYR A 220 -12.63 6.74 14.47
C TYR A 220 -13.43 5.68 13.72
N TRP A 221 -14.70 5.93 13.39
CA TRP A 221 -15.51 4.98 12.62
C TRP A 221 -14.94 4.73 11.21
N GLY A 222 -14.53 5.80 10.53
CA GLY A 222 -13.86 5.67 9.24
C GLY A 222 -12.52 4.93 9.35
N ALA A 223 -11.75 5.21 10.41
CA ALA A 223 -10.50 4.49 10.66
C ALA A 223 -10.73 3.01 10.92
N ALA A 224 -11.77 2.65 11.71
CA ALA A 224 -12.15 1.27 11.97
C ALA A 224 -12.59 0.55 10.67
N ALA A 225 -13.42 1.20 9.86
CA ALA A 225 -13.89 0.61 8.60
C ALA A 225 -12.72 0.32 7.65
N VAL A 226 -11.79 1.27 7.46
CA VAL A 226 -10.62 1.07 6.60
C VAL A 226 -9.64 0.06 7.21
N ALA A 227 -9.44 0.06 8.54
CA ALA A 227 -8.65 -0.96 9.22
C ALA A 227 -9.23 -2.37 9.01
N THR A 228 -10.54 -2.52 9.11
CA THR A 228 -11.21 -3.80 8.84
C THR A 228 -11.00 -4.21 7.39
N LEU A 229 -11.16 -3.28 6.45
CA LEU A 229 -10.91 -3.55 5.03
C LEU A 229 -9.48 -4.03 4.80
N SER A 230 -8.47 -3.35 5.36
CA SER A 230 -7.06 -3.76 5.19
C SER A 230 -6.79 -5.15 5.79
N MET A 231 -7.40 -5.47 6.94
CA MET A 231 -7.29 -6.81 7.56
C MET A 231 -7.98 -7.91 6.74
N LEU A 232 -9.00 -7.56 5.96
CA LEU A 232 -9.68 -8.46 5.03
C LEU A 232 -8.98 -8.54 3.66
N THR A 233 -8.08 -7.60 3.36
CA THR A 233 -7.27 -7.59 2.14
C THR A 233 -6.08 -8.52 2.25
N LEU A 234 -5.35 -8.45 3.38
CA LEU A 234 -4.12 -9.24 3.55
C LEU A 234 -3.93 -9.63 5.02
N GLU A 235 -3.53 -10.88 5.25
CA GLU A 235 -3.37 -11.47 6.59
C GLU A 235 -2.25 -10.84 7.43
N VAL A 236 -1.34 -10.06 6.85
CA VAL A 236 -0.33 -9.30 7.60
C VAL A 236 -0.84 -7.93 8.09
N ALA A 237 -1.93 -7.42 7.51
CA ALA A 237 -2.47 -6.11 7.84
C ALA A 237 -2.91 -5.98 9.32
N PRO A 238 -3.46 -7.00 10.00
CA PRO A 238 -3.74 -6.93 11.44
C PRO A 238 -2.54 -6.50 12.27
N LEU A 239 -1.32 -6.89 11.90
CA LEU A 239 -0.10 -6.50 12.62
C LEU A 239 0.20 -5.01 12.46
N PHE A 240 -0.03 -4.44 11.27
CA PHE A 240 0.10 -3.00 11.04
C PHE A 240 -0.97 -2.18 11.78
N VAL A 241 -2.20 -2.70 11.85
CA VAL A 241 -3.26 -2.11 12.65
C VAL A 241 -2.89 -2.13 14.13
N PHE A 242 -2.39 -3.26 14.64
CA PHE A 242 -1.94 -3.43 16.02
C PHE A 242 -0.84 -2.41 16.40
N VAL A 243 0.24 -2.35 15.62
CA VAL A 243 1.33 -1.39 15.92
C VAL A 243 0.91 0.06 15.75
N THR A 244 -0.06 0.35 14.85
CA THR A 244 -0.66 1.67 14.73
C THR A 244 -1.47 2.02 15.99
N ALA A 245 -2.20 1.07 16.52
CA ALA A 245 -2.91 1.22 17.80
C ALA A 245 -1.94 1.53 18.95
N LEU A 246 -0.85 0.78 19.06
CA LEU A 246 0.21 1.06 20.04
C LEU A 246 0.86 2.43 19.81
N TYR A 247 1.10 2.82 18.55
CA TYR A 247 1.64 4.14 18.21
C TYR A 247 0.81 5.29 18.78
N PHE A 248 -0.51 5.18 18.74
CA PHE A 248 -1.42 6.22 19.28
C PHE A 248 -1.67 6.06 20.80
N ALA A 249 -1.60 4.86 21.37
CA ALA A 249 -1.84 4.60 22.79
C ALA A 249 -0.63 4.94 23.69
N LEU A 250 0.59 4.60 23.25
CA LEU A 250 1.78 4.67 24.11
C LEU A 250 2.20 6.08 24.58
N PRO A 251 2.09 7.18 23.81
CA PRO A 251 2.51 8.50 24.28
C PRO A 251 1.69 9.05 25.45
N PRO A 252 0.35 8.96 25.41
CA PRO A 252 -0.47 9.32 26.57
C PRO A 252 -0.14 8.46 27.80
N LEU A 253 0.16 7.16 27.60
CA LEU A 253 0.58 6.26 28.69
C LEU A 253 1.88 6.75 29.35
N ARG A 254 2.90 7.12 28.55
CA ARG A 254 4.16 7.66 29.08
C ARG A 254 3.96 8.94 29.90
N SER A 255 3.10 9.85 29.43
CA SER A 255 2.80 11.09 30.14
C SER A 255 2.09 10.81 31.46
N SER A 256 1.11 9.89 31.46
CA SER A 256 0.38 9.48 32.66
C SER A 256 1.27 8.77 33.66
N ALA A 257 2.15 7.87 33.20
CA ALA A 257 3.15 7.21 34.04
C ALA A 257 4.15 8.21 34.65
N ALA A 258 4.61 9.19 33.87
CA ALA A 258 5.51 10.25 34.36
C ALA A 258 4.82 11.18 35.38
N GLN A 259 3.53 11.44 35.23
CA GLN A 259 2.72 12.16 36.20
C GLN A 259 2.58 11.38 37.51
N LEU A 260 2.25 10.09 37.39
CA LEU A 260 2.19 9.15 38.51
C LEU A 260 3.53 9.10 39.29
N TRP A 261 4.66 8.94 38.56
CA TRP A 261 5.99 8.89 39.14
C TRP A 261 6.36 10.20 39.89
N ARG A 262 6.03 11.34 39.28
CA ARG A 262 6.21 12.67 39.95
C ARG A 262 5.33 12.81 41.18
N GLY A 263 4.10 12.30 41.13
CA GLY A 263 3.18 12.27 42.30
C GLY A 263 3.75 11.41 43.43
N LEU A 264 4.27 10.22 43.12
CA LEU A 264 4.91 9.34 44.11
C LEU A 264 6.18 9.95 44.73
N ARG A 265 7.03 10.62 43.93
CA ARG A 265 8.23 11.32 44.44
C ARG A 265 7.91 12.53 45.32
N ARG A 266 6.82 13.26 45.04
CA ARG A 266 6.37 14.39 45.90
C ARG A 266 5.81 13.92 47.24
N ARG A 267 5.37 12.66 47.35
CA ARG A 267 4.81 12.05 48.57
C ARG A 267 5.82 11.94 49.71
N SER A 268 7.12 11.85 49.40
CA SER A 268 8.17 11.85 50.45
C SER A 268 8.20 13.14 51.26
N ARG A 269 7.33 14.16 50.93
CA ARG A 269 7.27 15.47 51.55
C ARG A 269 5.93 15.81 52.24
N GLY A 270 5.13 14.81 52.65
CA GLY A 270 4.10 15.04 53.69
C GLY A 270 2.62 15.09 53.30
N THR A 271 2.20 14.70 52.10
CA THR A 271 0.75 14.66 51.77
C THR A 271 0.17 13.26 51.82
N ARG A 272 -0.89 13.07 52.62
CA ARG A 272 -1.56 11.78 52.92
C ARG A 272 -2.58 11.33 51.86
N LEU A 273 -2.32 11.38 50.56
CA LEU A 273 -3.18 10.72 49.58
C LEU A 273 -2.72 9.28 49.35
N THR A 274 -3.64 8.33 49.43
CA THR A 274 -3.33 6.92 49.26
C THR A 274 -2.88 6.58 47.83
N ALA A 275 -1.79 5.85 47.67
CA ALA A 275 -1.21 5.48 46.37
C ALA A 275 -2.22 4.90 45.34
N PRO A 276 -3.24 4.11 45.76
CA PRO A 276 -4.27 3.60 44.84
C PRO A 276 -5.14 4.68 44.19
N ALA A 277 -5.44 5.77 44.92
CA ALA A 277 -6.30 6.84 44.39
C ALA A 277 -5.65 7.62 43.24
N HIS A 278 -4.34 7.92 43.36
CA HIS A 278 -3.60 8.59 42.28
C HIS A 278 -3.42 7.68 41.04
N LEU A 279 -3.21 6.39 41.24
CA LEU A 279 -3.15 5.41 40.14
C LEU A 279 -4.48 5.36 39.41
N TRP A 280 -5.60 5.26 40.13
CA TRP A 280 -6.94 5.28 39.58
C TRP A 280 -7.25 6.57 38.81
N GLN A 281 -6.90 7.71 39.35
CA GLN A 281 -7.12 8.99 38.71
C GLN A 281 -6.28 9.12 37.41
N SER A 282 -5.02 8.70 37.43
CA SER A 282 -4.16 8.69 36.23
C SER A 282 -4.65 7.73 35.17
N LEU A 283 -5.07 6.51 35.54
CA LEU A 283 -5.68 5.52 34.66
C LEU A 283 -7.01 6.02 34.08
N ARG A 284 -7.86 6.61 34.92
CA ARG A 284 -9.14 7.18 34.46
C ARG A 284 -8.94 8.32 33.50
N GLY A 285 -7.94 9.20 33.73
CA GLY A 285 -7.56 10.26 32.78
C GLY A 285 -7.02 9.71 31.47
N TYR A 286 -6.19 8.68 31.53
CA TYR A 286 -5.63 8.01 30.37
C TYR A 286 -6.73 7.32 29.52
N LEU A 287 -7.57 6.49 30.13
CA LEU A 287 -8.68 5.81 29.47
C LEU A 287 -9.86 6.76 29.14
N GLY A 288 -9.87 7.98 29.71
CA GLY A 288 -10.84 9.02 29.38
C GLY A 288 -10.65 9.60 27.97
N ASP A 289 -9.44 9.54 27.42
CA ASP A 289 -9.15 10.01 26.06
C ASP A 289 -9.81 9.09 25.02
N PRO A 290 -10.73 9.60 24.18
CA PRO A 290 -11.38 8.80 23.14
C PRO A 290 -10.40 8.15 22.17
N LYS A 291 -9.28 8.83 21.89
CA LYS A 291 -8.24 8.31 21.01
C LYS A 291 -7.54 7.09 21.60
N VAL A 292 -7.27 7.13 22.90
CA VAL A 292 -6.64 6.01 23.63
C VAL A 292 -7.59 4.83 23.71
N ARG A 293 -8.86 5.06 24.07
CA ARG A 293 -9.86 3.98 24.10
C ARG A 293 -10.01 3.31 22.75
N PHE A 294 -10.17 4.10 21.70
CA PHE A 294 -10.24 3.59 20.34
C PHE A 294 -8.99 2.78 19.99
N SER A 295 -7.80 3.26 20.37
CA SER A 295 -6.55 2.57 20.12
C SER A 295 -6.52 1.18 20.76
N TRP A 296 -6.92 1.04 22.01
CA TRP A 296 -6.97 -0.27 22.67
C TRP A 296 -8.01 -1.21 22.06
N VAL A 297 -9.21 -0.70 21.75
CA VAL A 297 -10.24 -1.48 21.06
C VAL A 297 -9.70 -1.99 19.71
N MET A 298 -9.00 -1.16 18.95
CA MET A 298 -8.41 -1.58 17.67
C MET A 298 -7.25 -2.55 17.84
N ALA A 299 -6.46 -2.43 18.92
CA ALA A 299 -5.42 -3.41 19.23
C ALA A 299 -6.02 -4.80 19.51
N GLU A 300 -7.04 -4.86 20.37
CA GLU A 300 -7.75 -6.12 20.68
C GLU A 300 -8.44 -6.68 19.43
N PHE A 301 -9.13 -5.83 18.67
CA PHE A 301 -9.82 -6.23 17.44
C PHE A 301 -8.84 -6.78 16.40
N SER A 302 -7.67 -6.15 16.23
CA SER A 302 -6.67 -6.63 15.26
C SER A 302 -6.07 -8.00 15.66
N VAL A 303 -5.84 -8.23 16.95
CA VAL A 303 -5.42 -9.55 17.45
C VAL A 303 -6.53 -10.59 17.22
N GLY A 304 -7.79 -10.25 17.55
CA GLY A 304 -8.93 -11.10 17.31
C GLY A 304 -9.11 -11.45 15.83
N MET A 305 -9.00 -10.45 14.94
CA MET A 305 -9.06 -10.65 13.49
C MET A 305 -7.90 -11.54 12.99
N TYR A 306 -6.68 -11.31 13.48
CA TYR A 306 -5.55 -12.16 13.11
C TYR A 306 -5.82 -13.63 13.46
N ILE A 307 -6.27 -13.90 14.68
CA ILE A 307 -6.62 -15.25 15.14
C ILE A 307 -7.78 -15.82 14.31
N ALA A 308 -8.83 -15.02 14.07
CA ALA A 308 -9.99 -15.45 13.29
C ALA A 308 -9.60 -15.83 11.84
N LEU A 309 -8.78 -15.01 11.16
CA LEU A 309 -8.29 -15.32 9.82
C LEU A 309 -7.49 -16.63 9.79
N ARG A 310 -6.67 -16.88 10.82
CA ARG A 310 -5.89 -18.14 10.91
C ARG A 310 -6.76 -19.36 11.19
N LEU A 311 -7.77 -19.24 12.04
CA LEU A 311 -8.74 -20.30 12.27
C LEU A 311 -9.59 -20.56 11.01
N PHE A 312 -9.93 -19.49 10.27
CA PHE A 312 -10.69 -19.58 9.03
C PHE A 312 -9.87 -20.24 7.91
N GLN A 313 -8.62 -19.87 7.75
CA GLN A 313 -7.70 -20.43 6.75
C GLN A 313 -7.53 -21.96 6.90
N GLY A 314 -7.56 -22.49 8.13
CA GLY A 314 -7.40 -23.90 8.40
C GLY A 314 -8.69 -24.71 8.23
N PRO A 315 -9.25 -25.25 9.34
CA PRO A 315 -10.31 -26.25 9.29
C PRO A 315 -11.63 -25.75 8.69
N TRP A 316 -11.93 -24.46 8.82
CA TRP A 316 -13.22 -23.92 8.37
C TRP A 316 -13.32 -23.83 6.85
N ILE A 317 -12.25 -23.37 6.19
CA ILE A 317 -12.27 -23.27 4.73
C ILE A 317 -12.26 -24.66 4.09
N SER A 318 -11.48 -25.60 4.63
CA SER A 318 -11.47 -27.00 4.15
C SER A 318 -12.85 -27.65 4.25
N ALA A 319 -13.55 -27.42 5.36
CA ALA A 319 -14.92 -27.89 5.53
C ALA A 319 -15.91 -27.21 4.57
N LEU A 320 -15.73 -25.90 4.29
CA LEU A 320 -16.61 -25.14 3.39
C LEU A 320 -16.45 -25.55 1.93
N ILE A 321 -15.22 -25.83 1.50
CA ILE A 321 -14.90 -26.20 0.12
C ILE A 321 -15.09 -27.69 -0.13
N GLY A 322 -15.24 -28.50 0.95
CA GLY A 322 -15.36 -29.96 0.84
C GLY A 322 -14.05 -30.64 0.46
N SER A 323 -12.93 -30.00 0.73
CA SER A 323 -11.59 -30.52 0.46
C SER A 323 -11.03 -31.16 1.73
N ASP A 324 -10.64 -32.43 1.64
CA ASP A 324 -9.89 -33.13 2.70
C ASP A 324 -8.42 -32.67 2.78
N ALA A 325 -7.95 -31.91 1.80
CA ALA A 325 -6.66 -31.23 1.83
C ALA A 325 -6.72 -30.16 2.94
N GLY A 326 -6.44 -30.59 4.15
CA GLY A 326 -6.16 -29.65 5.24
C GLY A 326 -4.99 -28.76 4.86
N PRO A 327 -4.83 -27.57 5.48
CA PRO A 327 -3.66 -26.74 5.25
C PRO A 327 -2.44 -27.57 5.65
N THR A 328 -1.84 -28.18 4.66
CA THR A 328 -0.50 -28.73 4.80
C THR A 328 0.35 -27.51 5.02
N GLY A 329 0.63 -27.22 6.30
CA GLY A 329 1.40 -26.12 6.85
C GLY A 329 1.76 -25.08 5.79
N SER A 330 0.79 -24.22 5.43
CA SER A 330 1.04 -23.17 4.45
C SER A 330 2.31 -22.45 4.88
N ASN A 331 3.27 -22.34 4.01
CA ASN A 331 4.56 -21.67 4.28
C ASN A 331 4.38 -20.21 4.73
N TRP A 332 3.16 -19.69 4.68
CA TRP A 332 2.71 -18.35 5.04
C TRP A 332 1.93 -18.29 6.37
N GLY A 333 1.67 -19.42 7.01
CA GLY A 333 1.08 -19.47 8.33
C GLY A 333 2.05 -18.99 9.43
N PHE A 334 1.59 -18.22 10.40
CA PHE A 334 2.37 -17.73 11.55
C PHE A 334 2.70 -18.82 12.61
N SER A 335 2.77 -20.07 12.25
CA SER A 335 3.62 -20.93 13.05
C SER A 335 5.05 -20.49 12.80
N ALA A 336 5.85 -20.33 13.85
CA ALA A 336 7.27 -19.99 13.71
C ALA A 336 8.00 -20.95 12.74
N SER A 337 7.48 -22.16 12.56
CA SER A 337 7.96 -23.17 11.61
C SER A 337 7.49 -22.93 10.16
N SER A 338 6.28 -22.42 9.93
CA SER A 338 5.72 -22.26 8.58
C SER A 338 6.16 -20.97 7.88
N LEU A 339 6.49 -19.91 8.62
CA LEU A 339 7.10 -18.69 8.06
C LEU A 339 8.62 -18.83 7.92
N GLY A 340 9.21 -19.96 8.31
CA GLY A 340 10.65 -20.03 8.47
C GLY A 340 11.17 -18.94 9.41
N LEU A 341 10.31 -18.33 10.26
CA LEU A 341 10.73 -17.34 11.26
C LEU A 341 11.48 -18.05 12.37
N SER A 342 12.78 -17.88 12.40
CA SER A 342 13.64 -18.42 13.42
C SER A 342 14.70 -17.41 13.80
N PHE A 343 15.10 -17.42 15.07
CA PHE A 343 16.30 -16.69 15.51
C PHE A 343 17.55 -17.15 14.76
N GLY A 344 17.59 -18.42 14.32
CA GLY A 344 18.66 -18.93 13.46
C GLY A 344 18.77 -18.21 12.12
N ASN A 345 17.66 -17.71 11.59
CA ASN A 345 17.64 -16.98 10.31
C ASN A 345 18.14 -15.53 10.44
N LEU A 346 18.33 -15.02 11.65
CA LEU A 346 18.85 -13.66 11.85
C LEU A 346 20.21 -13.46 11.19
N GLY A 347 21.08 -14.46 11.24
CA GLY A 347 22.40 -14.45 10.61
C GLY A 347 22.37 -14.80 9.11
N SER A 348 21.31 -15.46 8.65
CA SER A 348 21.16 -15.85 7.25
C SER A 348 20.95 -14.62 6.38
N SER A 349 21.81 -14.42 5.36
CA SER A 349 21.75 -13.27 4.47
C SER A 349 21.71 -11.90 5.19
N PHE A 350 22.33 -11.79 6.36
CA PHE A 350 22.30 -10.58 7.19
C PHE A 350 22.73 -9.31 6.44
N PRO A 351 23.80 -9.31 5.61
CA PRO A 351 24.18 -8.15 4.82
C PRO A 351 23.04 -7.68 3.90
N MET A 352 22.38 -8.60 3.21
CA MET A 352 21.25 -8.32 2.30
C MET A 352 20.07 -7.71 3.06
N LYS A 353 19.77 -8.21 4.27
CA LYS A 353 18.72 -7.64 5.13
C LYS A 353 19.02 -6.21 5.55
N VAL A 354 20.27 -5.93 5.92
CA VAL A 354 20.70 -4.57 6.27
C VAL A 354 20.68 -3.67 5.04
N GLU A 355 21.18 -4.13 3.90
CA GLU A 355 21.18 -3.40 2.64
C GLU A 355 19.76 -3.01 2.23
N TYR A 356 18.81 -3.95 2.27
CA TYR A 356 17.41 -3.68 1.98
C TYR A 356 16.87 -2.50 2.81
N TRP A 357 17.06 -2.52 4.13
CA TRP A 357 16.60 -1.44 5.00
C TRP A 357 17.35 -0.12 4.77
N LEU A 358 18.64 -0.18 4.45
CA LEU A 358 19.41 1.00 4.07
C LEU A 358 18.90 1.61 2.76
N ILE A 359 18.51 0.81 1.78
CA ILE A 359 17.93 1.29 0.53
C ILE A 359 16.56 1.92 0.79
N LEU A 360 15.67 1.27 1.56
CA LEU A 360 14.35 1.80 1.87
C LEU A 360 14.39 3.22 2.44
N TYR A 361 15.31 3.48 3.37
CA TYR A 361 15.45 4.77 4.03
C TYR A 361 16.47 5.69 3.34
N GLY A 362 17.53 5.11 2.77
CA GLY A 362 18.63 5.83 2.13
C GLY A 362 18.21 6.60 0.90
N LEU A 363 17.31 6.04 0.08
CA LEU A 363 16.69 6.72 -1.07
C LEU A 363 15.92 7.99 -0.68
N LEU A 364 15.53 8.10 0.59
CA LEU A 364 14.93 9.30 1.18
C LEU A 364 15.93 10.07 2.06
N LEU A 365 17.24 9.91 1.82
CA LEU A 365 18.33 10.56 2.55
C LEU A 365 18.25 10.37 4.07
N LEU A 366 17.73 9.22 4.52
CA LEU A 366 17.49 8.87 5.93
C LEU A 366 16.57 9.86 6.68
N ILE A 367 15.93 10.78 5.97
CA ILE A 367 15.05 11.81 6.56
C ILE A 367 13.94 11.19 7.43
N PRO A 368 13.27 10.07 7.05
CA PRO A 368 12.24 9.47 7.90
C PRO A 368 12.73 9.11 9.31
N LEU A 369 14.03 8.82 9.49
CA LEU A 369 14.61 8.49 10.79
C LEU A 369 14.64 9.68 11.77
N LEU A 370 14.46 10.91 11.28
CA LEU A 370 14.28 12.08 12.15
C LEU A 370 12.99 11.99 12.99
N ALA A 371 12.08 11.08 12.64
CA ALA A 371 10.87 10.77 13.39
C ALA A 371 10.93 9.36 14.04
N PRO A 372 11.84 9.07 15.00
CA PRO A 372 12.16 7.70 15.43
C PRO A 372 10.96 6.94 16.02
N ARG A 373 9.94 7.65 16.52
CA ARG A 373 8.71 6.99 17.01
C ARG A 373 7.95 6.23 15.92
N THR A 374 8.05 6.65 14.66
CA THR A 374 7.38 6.00 13.54
C THR A 374 8.04 4.66 13.17
N LEU A 375 9.25 4.38 13.67
CA LEU A 375 9.89 3.06 13.54
C LEU A 375 9.08 1.94 14.21
N LEU A 376 8.22 2.27 15.19
CA LEU A 376 7.27 1.30 15.75
C LEU A 376 6.34 0.74 14.65
N LEU A 377 5.96 1.55 13.67
CA LEU A 377 5.10 1.13 12.56
C LEU A 377 5.83 0.17 11.60
N ALA A 378 7.16 0.20 11.58
CA ALA A 378 7.96 -0.70 10.77
C ALA A 378 8.15 -2.09 11.41
N LEU A 379 7.83 -2.23 12.70
CA LEU A 379 8.12 -3.44 13.47
C LEU A 379 7.57 -4.74 12.83
N PRO A 380 6.33 -4.81 12.32
CA PRO A 380 5.85 -6.01 11.65
C PRO A 380 6.75 -6.44 10.49
N TRP A 381 7.05 -5.51 9.59
CA TRP A 381 7.86 -5.81 8.43
C TRP A 381 9.33 -6.07 8.77
N LEU A 382 9.84 -5.40 9.79
CA LEU A 382 11.19 -5.66 10.31
C LEU A 382 11.32 -7.09 10.86
N VAL A 383 10.30 -7.57 11.59
CA VAL A 383 10.28 -8.95 12.08
C VAL A 383 10.26 -9.93 10.91
N TYR A 384 9.39 -9.71 9.91
CA TYR A 384 9.36 -10.58 8.73
C TYR A 384 10.71 -10.63 8.02
N THR A 385 11.31 -9.49 7.72
CA THR A 385 12.55 -9.43 6.94
C THR A 385 13.75 -10.00 7.69
N PHE A 386 13.86 -9.79 9.00
CA PHE A 386 15.03 -10.26 9.76
C PHE A 386 14.94 -11.73 10.18
N PHE A 387 13.75 -12.23 10.47
CA PHE A 387 13.57 -13.58 10.99
C PHE A 387 13.14 -14.61 9.93
N SER A 388 12.82 -14.19 8.71
CA SER A 388 12.53 -15.11 7.61
C SER A 388 13.80 -15.61 6.92
N ALA A 389 13.72 -16.85 6.40
CA ALA A 389 14.70 -17.41 5.49
C ALA A 389 14.43 -17.05 4.00
N ILE A 390 13.27 -16.46 3.71
CA ILE A 390 12.81 -16.18 2.34
C ILE A 390 13.52 -14.92 1.81
N PRO A 391 14.40 -15.03 0.80
CA PRO A 391 15.16 -13.88 0.30
C PRO A 391 14.29 -12.84 -0.40
N ASN A 392 13.15 -13.23 -0.96
CA ASN A 392 12.25 -12.34 -1.69
C ASN A 392 11.72 -11.19 -0.80
N TYR A 393 11.60 -11.40 0.52
CA TYR A 393 11.16 -10.35 1.45
C TYR A 393 12.15 -9.19 1.59
N VAL A 394 13.41 -9.41 1.25
CA VAL A 394 14.48 -8.41 1.33
C VAL A 394 15.06 -8.07 -0.03
N THR A 395 14.34 -8.39 -1.09
CA THR A 395 14.72 -8.07 -2.46
C THR A 395 13.78 -6.99 -3.00
N ILE A 396 14.34 -5.89 -3.50
CA ILE A 396 13.57 -4.86 -4.21
C ILE A 396 13.25 -5.39 -5.61
N GLY A 397 12.01 -5.26 -6.05
CA GLY A 397 11.57 -5.78 -7.34
C GLY A 397 10.41 -6.76 -7.21
N TYR A 398 10.21 -7.31 -6.02
CA TYR A 398 9.00 -8.05 -5.69
C TYR A 398 7.95 -7.10 -5.07
N GLN A 399 6.72 -7.59 -4.88
CA GLN A 399 5.57 -6.87 -4.34
C GLN A 399 5.78 -6.24 -2.94
N TYR A 400 6.77 -6.68 -2.20
CA TYR A 400 6.97 -6.33 -0.79
C TYR A 400 7.43 -4.89 -0.52
N GLY A 401 7.89 -4.18 -1.55
CA GLY A 401 8.18 -2.74 -1.43
C GLY A 401 6.95 -1.93 -1.05
N THR A 402 5.75 -2.34 -1.48
CA THR A 402 4.48 -1.69 -1.11
C THR A 402 4.19 -1.79 0.38
N VAL A 403 4.50 -2.93 1.01
CA VAL A 403 4.32 -3.13 2.47
C VAL A 403 5.20 -2.17 3.27
N ALA A 404 6.46 -2.00 2.85
CA ALA A 404 7.41 -1.11 3.51
C ALA A 404 7.07 0.37 3.36
N ALA A 405 6.28 0.75 2.35
CA ALA A 405 5.94 2.15 2.08
C ALA A 405 5.22 2.85 3.25
N PHE A 406 4.33 2.14 3.94
CA PHE A 406 3.54 2.73 5.03
C PHE A 406 4.42 3.31 6.16
N PRO A 407 5.27 2.54 6.86
CA PRO A 407 6.08 3.08 7.94
C PRO A 407 7.09 4.13 7.46
N VAL A 408 7.68 3.95 6.29
CA VAL A 408 8.69 4.84 5.73
C VAL A 408 8.10 6.22 5.44
N PHE A 409 6.93 6.29 4.78
CA PHE A 409 6.33 7.56 4.40
C PHE A 409 5.54 8.24 5.52
N VAL A 410 4.99 7.51 6.48
CA VAL A 410 4.52 8.11 7.73
C VAL A 410 5.69 8.74 8.47
N GLY A 411 6.85 8.07 8.51
CA GLY A 411 8.09 8.63 9.06
C GLY A 411 8.51 9.91 8.36
N LEU A 412 8.51 9.92 7.03
CA LEU A 412 8.82 11.10 6.23
C LEU A 412 7.85 12.25 6.51
N ALA A 413 6.54 11.98 6.57
CA ALA A 413 5.52 12.99 6.86
C ALA A 413 5.78 13.70 8.20
N TYR A 414 6.11 12.95 9.26
CA TYR A 414 6.46 13.52 10.57
C TYR A 414 7.83 14.20 10.57
N ALA A 415 8.80 13.69 9.83
CA ALA A 415 10.11 14.31 9.70
C ALA A 415 10.03 15.69 9.01
N MET A 416 9.14 15.82 8.02
CA MET A 416 8.90 17.08 7.32
C MET A 416 8.37 18.20 8.21
N ASP A 417 7.76 17.90 9.35
CA ASP A 417 7.39 18.93 10.33
C ASP A 417 8.62 19.61 10.93
N ARG A 418 9.74 18.91 11.01
CA ARG A 418 11.02 19.40 11.58
C ARG A 418 11.91 20.08 10.54
N ILE A 419 11.61 19.94 9.26
CA ILE A 419 12.43 20.45 8.15
C ILE A 419 11.79 21.73 7.59
N THR A 420 12.57 22.80 7.45
CA THR A 420 12.14 24.03 6.80
C THR A 420 12.35 23.91 5.30
N ILE A 421 11.29 24.04 4.51
CA ILE A 421 11.34 24.17 3.06
C ILE A 421 11.09 25.65 2.74
N ASP A 422 12.16 26.40 2.51
CA ASP A 422 12.05 27.80 2.10
C ASP A 422 11.67 27.90 0.61
N PRO A 423 10.87 28.91 0.22
CA PRO A 423 10.60 29.15 -1.19
C PRO A 423 11.92 29.48 -1.94
N LEU A 424 12.02 29.01 -3.19
CA LEU A 424 13.13 29.40 -4.09
C LEU A 424 13.32 30.93 -4.20
N GLY A 425 12.31 31.70 -3.79
CA GLY A 425 12.39 33.17 -3.71
C GLY A 425 13.46 33.73 -2.76
N SER A 426 13.97 32.91 -1.81
CA SER A 426 15.12 33.32 -1.00
C SER A 426 16.45 33.28 -1.75
N LEU A 427 16.56 32.53 -2.84
CA LEU A 427 17.72 32.52 -3.73
C LEU A 427 17.77 33.80 -4.61
N THR A 428 16.62 34.28 -5.05
CA THR A 428 16.51 35.51 -5.86
C THR A 428 16.67 36.79 -5.04
N THR A 429 16.37 36.74 -3.72
CA THR A 429 16.60 37.87 -2.80
C THR A 429 18.03 37.90 -2.23
N ALA A 430 18.79 36.80 -2.33
CA ALA A 430 20.18 36.77 -1.86
C ALA A 430 21.18 37.45 -2.85
N LEU A 431 20.87 37.48 -4.15
CA LEU A 431 21.68 38.12 -5.16
C LEU A 431 21.73 39.66 -5.02
N PRO A 432 20.61 40.39 -4.80
CA PRO A 432 20.63 41.83 -4.59
C PRO A 432 21.31 42.27 -3.28
N THR A 433 21.29 41.44 -2.23
CA THR A 433 21.91 41.77 -0.94
C THR A 433 23.43 41.63 -0.96
N LEU A 434 24.00 40.79 -1.82
CA LEU A 434 25.45 40.73 -2.04
C LEU A 434 25.96 41.96 -2.83
N GLU A 435 25.17 42.45 -3.75
CA GLU A 435 25.49 43.68 -4.52
C GLU A 435 25.31 44.94 -3.66
N ALA A 436 24.25 45.00 -2.82
CA ALA A 436 24.05 46.08 -1.85
C ALA A 436 25.12 46.09 -0.74
N ALA A 437 25.62 44.92 -0.30
CA ALA A 437 26.72 44.82 0.65
C ALA A 437 28.07 45.26 0.04
N ARG A 438 28.24 45.09 -1.27
CA ARG A 438 29.43 45.55 -2.00
C ARG A 438 29.43 47.05 -2.21
N LEU A 439 28.26 47.67 -2.43
CA LEU A 439 28.06 49.10 -2.56
C LEU A 439 28.05 49.87 -1.21
N ALA A 440 27.75 49.20 -0.08
CA ALA A 440 27.78 49.79 1.25
C ALA A 440 29.19 49.79 1.89
N GLY A 441 30.18 49.21 1.26
CA GLY A 441 31.57 49.14 1.74
C GLY A 441 32.40 50.43 1.54
N GLU A 442 31.89 51.46 0.86
CA GLU A 442 32.66 52.68 0.51
C GLU A 442 32.16 53.96 1.22
N GLY A 443 31.30 53.87 2.23
CA GLY A 443 30.78 55.04 2.95
C GLY A 443 31.14 55.08 4.44
N ASN A 444 32.12 55.87 4.77
CA ASN A 444 32.57 56.22 6.12
C ASN A 444 31.45 56.83 6.95
N SER A 445 30.94 56.13 8.01
CA SER A 445 30.19 56.81 9.08
C SER A 445 30.28 56.05 10.40
N ARG A 446 30.75 56.73 11.41
CA ARG A 446 30.84 56.34 12.82
C ARG A 446 29.48 55.84 13.32
N ALA A 447 29.32 54.58 13.52
CA ALA A 447 28.18 53.96 14.21
C ALA A 447 28.60 53.45 15.59
N THR A 448 27.84 53.81 16.59
CA THR A 448 27.95 53.50 18.03
C THR A 448 27.99 51.97 18.30
N PRO A 449 28.74 51.52 19.34
CA PRO A 449 29.07 50.08 19.51
C PRO A 449 28.03 49.30 20.35
N PHE A 450 26.72 49.43 20.08
CA PHE A 450 25.72 48.65 20.85
C PHE A 450 24.46 48.21 20.09
N GLN A 451 24.65 47.82 18.85
CA GLN A 451 23.63 46.97 18.18
C GLN A 451 24.36 45.84 17.42
N ARG A 452 24.58 44.71 18.12
CA ARG A 452 24.92 43.48 17.42
C ARG A 452 23.76 43.14 16.50
N PRO A 453 23.90 43.20 15.17
CA PRO A 453 22.89 42.64 14.31
C PRO A 453 22.86 41.13 14.64
N CYS A 454 21.71 40.64 15.10
CA CYS A 454 21.42 39.22 15.04
C CYS A 454 21.68 38.80 13.61
N ARG A 455 22.87 38.27 13.32
CA ARG A 455 23.15 37.52 12.09
C ARG A 455 22.14 36.40 12.09
N ARG A 456 20.99 36.64 11.48
CA ARG A 456 20.13 35.61 10.95
C ARG A 456 21.02 34.86 9.97
N ILE A 457 21.71 33.81 10.43
CA ILE A 457 22.42 32.89 9.55
C ILE A 457 21.35 32.51 8.52
N GLN A 458 21.50 32.99 7.30
CA GLN A 458 20.67 32.57 6.17
C GLN A 458 20.88 31.06 6.07
N ARG A 459 19.97 30.32 6.67
CA ARG A 459 20.00 28.86 6.62
C ARG A 459 19.81 28.52 5.17
N LEU A 460 20.83 27.94 4.55
CA LEU A 460 20.73 27.31 3.23
C LEU A 460 19.43 26.53 3.19
N PRO A 461 18.67 26.53 2.09
CA PRO A 461 17.40 25.80 1.97
C PRO A 461 17.64 24.30 1.86
N LEU A 462 18.39 23.75 2.85
CA LEU A 462 18.79 22.33 2.89
C LEU A 462 17.60 21.39 2.71
N GLY A 463 16.45 21.73 3.28
CA GLY A 463 15.25 20.93 3.11
C GLY A 463 14.74 20.92 1.67
N THR A 464 14.79 22.06 0.97
CA THR A 464 14.41 22.12 -0.45
C THR A 464 15.41 21.35 -1.31
N ILE A 465 16.72 21.53 -1.07
CA ILE A 465 17.77 20.80 -1.79
C ILE A 465 17.63 19.29 -1.59
N ALA A 466 17.38 18.85 -0.35
CA ALA A 466 17.17 17.43 -0.04
C ALA A 466 15.95 16.87 -0.78
N MET A 467 14.81 17.57 -0.76
CA MET A 467 13.61 17.10 -1.47
C MET A 467 13.77 17.10 -2.98
N VAL A 468 14.46 18.09 -3.55
CA VAL A 468 14.81 18.07 -4.99
C VAL A 468 15.73 16.89 -5.28
N GLY A 469 16.74 16.64 -4.43
CA GLY A 469 17.64 15.50 -4.56
C GLY A 469 16.92 14.16 -4.52
N ILE A 470 15.93 13.99 -3.62
CA ILE A 470 15.09 12.80 -3.54
C ILE A 470 14.30 12.60 -4.84
N VAL A 471 13.66 13.67 -5.34
CA VAL A 471 12.85 13.59 -6.57
C VAL A 471 13.73 13.30 -7.78
N VAL A 472 14.83 14.02 -7.93
CA VAL A 472 15.79 13.79 -9.04
C VAL A 472 16.40 12.39 -8.94
N GLY A 473 16.83 11.97 -7.76
CA GLY A 473 17.37 10.63 -7.52
C GLY A 473 16.34 9.53 -7.83
N GLY A 474 15.08 9.72 -7.41
CA GLY A 474 13.99 8.81 -7.72
C GLY A 474 13.72 8.68 -9.23
N VAL A 475 13.77 9.78 -9.97
CA VAL A 475 13.64 9.75 -11.44
C VAL A 475 14.86 9.08 -12.07
N LEU A 476 16.07 9.39 -11.63
CA LEU A 476 17.30 8.79 -12.18
C LEU A 476 17.40 7.29 -11.92
N LEU A 477 16.97 6.84 -10.74
CA LEU A 477 16.95 5.43 -10.36
C LEU A 477 15.67 4.71 -10.79
N SER A 478 14.75 5.41 -11.45
CA SER A 478 13.50 4.80 -11.89
C SER A 478 13.77 3.70 -12.91
N PRO A 479 13.15 2.51 -12.72
CA PRO A 479 13.28 1.41 -13.68
C PRO A 479 12.62 1.72 -15.03
N ILE A 480 11.81 2.76 -15.08
CA ILE A 480 11.06 3.20 -16.28
C ILE A 480 11.95 4.03 -17.20
N THR A 481 13.08 4.54 -16.70
CA THR A 481 13.95 5.41 -17.49
C THR A 481 14.84 4.60 -18.45
N PRO A 482 15.16 5.16 -19.64
CA PRO A 482 15.94 4.43 -20.64
C PRO A 482 17.37 4.11 -20.19
N TRP A 483 17.93 4.86 -19.22
CA TRP A 483 19.26 4.59 -18.67
C TRP A 483 19.31 3.53 -17.57
N ASN A 484 18.15 3.13 -17.04
CA ASN A 484 17.99 2.03 -16.09
C ASN A 484 19.08 1.93 -14.99
N LEU A 485 19.36 3.04 -14.29
CA LEU A 485 20.39 3.07 -13.24
C LEU A 485 20.02 2.19 -12.02
N SER A 486 18.76 1.77 -11.90
CA SER A 486 18.33 0.82 -10.86
C SER A 486 19.04 -0.55 -10.98
N SER A 487 19.49 -0.92 -12.17
CA SER A 487 20.25 -2.14 -12.40
C SER A 487 21.64 -2.12 -11.73
N ALA A 488 22.13 -0.94 -11.35
CA ALA A 488 23.38 -0.79 -10.62
C ALA A 488 23.26 -1.09 -9.12
N ILE A 489 22.03 -1.28 -8.61
CA ILE A 489 21.78 -1.68 -7.23
C ILE A 489 21.87 -3.20 -7.16
N PRO A 490 22.92 -3.78 -6.51
CA PRO A 490 23.08 -5.23 -6.42
C PRO A 490 21.85 -5.88 -5.77
N GLU A 491 21.55 -7.12 -6.16
CA GLU A 491 20.49 -7.96 -5.56
C GLU A 491 19.06 -7.40 -5.66
N ASN A 492 18.88 -6.24 -6.31
CA ASN A 492 17.57 -5.59 -6.47
C ASN A 492 16.99 -5.77 -7.87
N ASN A 493 17.61 -6.61 -8.68
CA ASN A 493 17.20 -6.80 -10.04
C ASN A 493 16.96 -8.30 -10.28
N PRO A 494 15.73 -8.78 -10.09
CA PRO A 494 15.40 -10.10 -10.59
C PRO A 494 15.74 -10.14 -12.08
N PRO A 495 16.50 -11.13 -12.56
CA PRO A 495 16.96 -11.19 -13.95
C PRO A 495 15.77 -11.10 -14.90
N GLY A 496 15.75 -10.11 -15.78
CA GLY A 496 14.75 -9.97 -16.83
C GLY A 496 13.64 -8.94 -16.60
N TYR A 497 13.46 -8.38 -15.40
CA TYR A 497 12.33 -7.46 -15.11
C TYR A 497 12.47 -6.05 -15.73
N TRP A 498 13.67 -5.60 -16.05
CA TRP A 498 13.94 -4.17 -16.26
C TRP A 498 14.20 -3.73 -17.68
N GLY A 499 14.14 -4.57 -18.67
CA GLY A 499 14.82 -4.25 -19.94
C GLY A 499 13.96 -4.15 -21.18
N ARG A 500 12.69 -4.51 -21.20
CA ARG A 500 11.97 -4.67 -22.47
C ARG A 500 10.57 -4.08 -22.45
N TYR A 501 10.48 -2.79 -22.70
CA TYR A 501 9.22 -2.06 -22.86
C TYR A 501 8.79 -2.00 -24.33
N SER A 502 8.68 -3.16 -24.98
CA SER A 502 8.18 -3.23 -26.36
C SER A 502 7.25 -4.43 -26.52
N VAL A 503 6.17 -4.23 -27.25
CA VAL A 503 5.31 -5.34 -27.65
C VAL A 503 6.05 -6.17 -28.70
N PRO A 504 6.36 -7.44 -28.44
CA PRO A 504 6.97 -8.31 -29.45
C PRO A 504 6.06 -8.46 -30.67
N ALA A 505 6.64 -8.53 -31.85
CA ALA A 505 5.88 -8.68 -33.10
C ALA A 505 4.97 -9.92 -33.12
N GLY A 506 5.34 -10.96 -32.37
CA GLY A 506 4.58 -12.21 -32.25
C GLY A 506 3.49 -12.22 -31.18
N TYR A 507 3.35 -11.16 -30.34
CA TYR A 507 2.38 -11.17 -29.23
C TYR A 507 0.94 -11.48 -29.68
N ALA A 508 0.43 -10.76 -30.68
CA ALA A 508 -0.93 -10.98 -31.20
C ALA A 508 -1.13 -12.40 -31.70
N LYS A 509 -0.11 -12.96 -32.33
CA LYS A 509 -0.12 -14.34 -32.83
C LYS A 509 -0.10 -15.39 -31.72
N VAL A 510 0.59 -15.12 -30.60
CA VAL A 510 0.53 -15.99 -29.41
C VAL A 510 -0.86 -15.97 -28.80
N VAL A 511 -1.49 -14.80 -28.70
CA VAL A 511 -2.90 -14.69 -28.29
C VAL A 511 -3.80 -15.50 -29.20
N GLU A 512 -3.62 -15.40 -30.52
CA GLU A 512 -4.39 -16.16 -31.52
C GLU A 512 -4.22 -17.69 -31.35
N VAL A 513 -2.99 -18.16 -31.14
CA VAL A 513 -2.73 -19.58 -30.86
C VAL A 513 -3.40 -20.02 -29.55
N ALA A 514 -3.36 -19.22 -28.51
CA ALA A 514 -4.03 -19.53 -27.23
C ALA A 514 -5.55 -19.65 -27.41
N THR A 515 -6.17 -18.87 -28.30
CA THR A 515 -7.62 -18.97 -28.60
C THR A 515 -8.02 -20.26 -29.33
N LEU A 516 -7.07 -21.04 -29.87
CA LEU A 516 -7.35 -22.36 -30.42
C LEU A 516 -7.67 -23.41 -29.35
N VAL A 517 -7.40 -23.11 -28.06
CA VAL A 517 -7.81 -23.95 -26.93
C VAL A 517 -9.28 -23.64 -26.63
N PRO A 518 -10.21 -24.58 -26.80
CA PRO A 518 -11.61 -24.35 -26.50
C PRO A 518 -11.82 -24.18 -24.99
N SER A 519 -12.77 -23.35 -24.59
CA SER A 519 -13.18 -23.23 -23.20
C SER A 519 -13.61 -24.59 -22.63
N GLY A 520 -13.15 -24.90 -21.42
CA GLY A 520 -13.41 -26.16 -20.73
C GLY A 520 -12.52 -27.31 -21.16
N ALA A 521 -11.62 -27.11 -22.15
CA ALA A 521 -10.66 -28.12 -22.53
C ALA A 521 -9.46 -28.15 -21.54
N SER A 522 -9.00 -29.35 -21.19
CA SER A 522 -7.81 -29.48 -20.36
C SER A 522 -6.56 -29.00 -21.12
N VAL A 523 -5.83 -28.07 -20.50
CA VAL A 523 -4.60 -27.51 -21.06
C VAL A 523 -3.49 -27.45 -20.01
N LEU A 524 -2.31 -27.91 -20.40
CA LEU A 524 -1.06 -27.68 -19.65
C LEU A 524 -0.27 -26.60 -20.39
N ALA A 525 -0.05 -25.47 -19.76
CA ALA A 525 0.69 -24.36 -20.33
C ALA A 525 2.02 -24.14 -19.62
N SER A 526 3.05 -23.71 -20.36
CA SER A 526 4.26 -23.22 -19.70
C SER A 526 3.97 -21.96 -18.89
N THR A 527 4.71 -21.78 -17.79
CA THR A 527 4.52 -20.71 -16.81
C THR A 527 4.39 -19.31 -17.43
N ASP A 528 5.18 -19.00 -18.45
CA ASP A 528 5.18 -17.75 -19.21
C ASP A 528 3.97 -17.57 -20.14
N LEU A 529 3.30 -18.66 -20.50
CA LEU A 529 2.13 -18.67 -21.38
C LEU A 529 0.82 -18.92 -20.64
N PHE A 530 0.88 -19.38 -19.39
CA PHE A 530 -0.31 -19.68 -18.59
C PHE A 530 -1.30 -18.52 -18.50
N PRO A 531 -0.88 -17.25 -18.33
CA PRO A 531 -1.83 -16.14 -18.27
C PRO A 531 -2.74 -15.98 -19.49
N PHE A 532 -2.36 -16.56 -20.65
CA PHE A 532 -3.17 -16.52 -21.87
C PHE A 532 -4.30 -17.56 -21.88
N VAL A 533 -4.24 -18.56 -20.99
CA VAL A 533 -5.26 -19.63 -20.85
C VAL A 533 -5.84 -19.71 -19.43
N ALA A 534 -5.40 -18.86 -18.51
CA ALA A 534 -5.78 -18.87 -17.09
C ALA A 534 -7.27 -18.60 -16.83
N ASN A 535 -8.01 -18.08 -17.80
CA ASN A 535 -9.46 -17.95 -17.71
C ASN A 535 -10.18 -19.28 -18.00
N ASP A 536 -9.72 -20.34 -17.37
CA ASP A 536 -10.34 -21.67 -17.40
C ASP A 536 -9.92 -22.47 -16.15
N VAL A 537 -10.84 -23.22 -15.55
CA VAL A 537 -10.55 -24.10 -14.39
C VAL A 537 -9.77 -25.35 -14.78
N ASN A 538 -9.76 -25.72 -16.06
CA ASN A 538 -9.02 -26.87 -16.59
C ASN A 538 -7.66 -26.47 -17.15
N ALA A 539 -7.22 -25.22 -16.93
CA ALA A 539 -5.89 -24.76 -17.26
C ALA A 539 -4.93 -24.99 -16.09
N TYR A 540 -3.80 -25.61 -16.39
CA TYR A 540 -2.74 -25.95 -15.45
C TYR A 540 -1.40 -25.44 -15.98
N ALA A 541 -0.43 -25.19 -15.10
CA ALA A 541 0.86 -24.65 -15.47
C ALA A 541 1.99 -25.64 -15.25
N THR A 542 3.08 -25.50 -15.98
CA THR A 542 4.33 -26.15 -15.62
C THR A 542 5.00 -25.41 -14.46
N LEU A 543 5.88 -26.08 -13.72
CA LEU A 543 6.69 -25.41 -12.71
C LEU A 543 7.72 -24.49 -13.37
N TRP A 544 8.14 -23.44 -12.63
CA TRP A 544 9.26 -22.58 -13.02
C TRP A 544 10.60 -23.32 -13.11
N TYR A 545 10.76 -24.38 -12.32
CA TYR A 545 11.96 -25.23 -12.29
C TYR A 545 11.63 -26.63 -12.78
N PRO A 546 12.60 -27.35 -13.35
CA PRO A 546 12.38 -28.72 -13.81
C PRO A 546 11.89 -29.63 -12.68
N GLY A 547 10.81 -30.34 -12.93
CA GLY A 547 10.22 -31.28 -11.98
C GLY A 547 8.76 -31.60 -12.33
N ASP A 548 8.26 -32.65 -11.71
CA ASP A 548 6.84 -33.02 -11.86
C ASP A 548 6.07 -32.48 -10.65
N PRO A 549 5.04 -31.64 -10.85
CA PRO A 549 4.19 -31.19 -9.77
C PRO A 549 3.52 -32.37 -9.06
N PRO A 550 3.52 -32.43 -7.72
CA PRO A 550 3.01 -33.60 -7.00
C PRO A 550 1.50 -33.83 -7.16
N TYR A 551 0.73 -32.78 -7.46
CA TYR A 551 -0.73 -32.83 -7.59
C TYR A 551 -1.22 -32.47 -8.99
N LEU A 552 -0.35 -32.52 -10.01
CA LEU A 552 -0.80 -32.32 -11.39
C LEU A 552 -1.84 -33.39 -11.76
N PRO A 553 -3.04 -33.01 -12.27
CA PRO A 553 -4.10 -33.98 -12.53
C PRO A 553 -3.88 -34.83 -13.78
N PHE A 554 -2.74 -34.66 -14.44
CA PHE A 554 -2.38 -35.35 -15.69
C PHE A 554 -1.24 -36.31 -15.47
N ASN A 555 -1.22 -37.35 -16.31
CA ASN A 555 -0.15 -38.33 -16.34
C ASN A 555 -0.04 -38.96 -17.74
N VAL A 556 0.81 -40.00 -17.92
CA VAL A 556 1.03 -40.69 -19.21
C VAL A 556 -0.24 -41.33 -19.75
N THR A 557 -1.12 -41.86 -18.87
CA THR A 557 -2.35 -42.57 -19.26
C THR A 557 -3.52 -41.62 -19.47
N ASP A 558 -3.52 -40.50 -18.82
CA ASP A 558 -4.54 -39.47 -18.94
C ASP A 558 -3.86 -38.09 -19.15
N PRO A 559 -3.31 -37.84 -20.34
CA PRO A 559 -2.61 -36.60 -20.63
C PRO A 559 -3.59 -35.47 -20.95
N PRO A 560 -3.20 -34.17 -20.76
CA PRO A 560 -4.05 -33.06 -21.11
C PRO A 560 -4.40 -33.05 -22.60
N ARG A 561 -5.58 -32.53 -22.94
CA ARG A 561 -5.96 -32.43 -24.35
C ARG A 561 -5.05 -31.47 -25.13
N PHE A 562 -4.65 -30.38 -24.52
CA PHE A 562 -3.75 -29.38 -25.11
C PHE A 562 -2.49 -29.18 -24.29
N VAL A 563 -1.37 -28.92 -24.98
CA VAL A 563 -0.12 -28.48 -24.36
C VAL A 563 0.35 -27.22 -25.09
N LEU A 564 0.41 -26.11 -24.36
CA LEU A 564 0.88 -24.80 -24.85
C LEU A 564 2.24 -24.50 -24.23
N VAL A 565 3.29 -24.44 -25.05
CA VAL A 565 4.66 -24.34 -24.52
C VAL A 565 5.53 -23.39 -25.35
N SER A 566 6.38 -22.61 -24.67
CA SER A 566 7.46 -21.83 -25.28
C SER A 566 8.76 -22.62 -25.37
N GLN A 567 9.65 -22.20 -26.27
CA GLN A 567 11.00 -22.81 -26.36
C GLN A 567 11.79 -22.60 -25.06
N VAL A 568 11.64 -21.42 -24.44
CA VAL A 568 12.36 -21.07 -23.21
C VAL A 568 11.99 -22.03 -22.07
N MET A 569 10.71 -22.42 -21.98
CA MET A 569 10.19 -23.27 -20.90
C MET A 569 10.11 -24.75 -21.28
N TRP A 570 10.59 -25.13 -22.45
CA TRP A 570 10.53 -26.53 -22.89
C TRP A 570 11.18 -27.53 -21.92
N ALA A 571 12.29 -27.12 -21.30
CA ALA A 571 13.01 -27.96 -20.33
C ALA A 571 12.28 -28.10 -18.99
N ASN A 572 11.27 -27.28 -18.74
CA ASN A 572 10.48 -27.26 -17.50
C ASN A 572 9.17 -28.05 -17.62
N LEU A 573 8.94 -28.68 -18.77
CA LEU A 573 7.83 -29.62 -18.92
C LEU A 573 8.01 -30.83 -17.99
N PRO A 574 6.92 -31.39 -17.44
CA PRO A 574 6.96 -32.65 -16.70
C PRO A 574 7.68 -33.74 -17.50
N SER A 575 8.46 -34.57 -16.82
CA SER A 575 9.36 -35.55 -17.44
C SER A 575 8.67 -36.52 -18.40
N TRP A 576 7.40 -36.82 -18.11
CA TRP A 576 6.58 -37.77 -18.88
C TRP A 576 5.94 -37.17 -20.13
N ILE A 577 5.78 -35.82 -20.25
CA ILE A 577 5.05 -35.21 -21.38
C ILE A 577 5.92 -35.08 -22.63
N GLY A 578 7.22 -34.80 -22.48
CA GLY A 578 8.15 -34.63 -23.61
C GLY A 578 8.15 -35.81 -24.59
N PRO A 579 8.25 -37.07 -24.12
CA PRO A 579 8.12 -38.26 -24.99
C PRO A 579 6.77 -38.33 -25.72
N LEU A 580 5.67 -37.94 -25.06
CA LEU A 580 4.34 -37.92 -25.69
C LEU A 580 4.24 -36.88 -26.80
N LEU A 581 4.79 -35.68 -26.59
CA LEU A 581 4.81 -34.61 -27.60
C LEU A 581 5.69 -34.94 -28.80
N SER A 582 6.68 -35.83 -28.62
CA SER A 582 7.56 -36.28 -29.67
C SER A 582 6.93 -37.40 -30.53
N ASN A 583 5.84 -38.00 -30.08
CA ASN A 583 5.13 -39.06 -30.80
C ASN A 583 3.94 -38.46 -31.58
N PRO A 584 4.01 -38.38 -32.93
CA PRO A 584 2.97 -37.78 -33.76
C PRO A 584 1.64 -38.55 -33.74
N HIS A 585 1.61 -39.80 -33.26
CA HIS A 585 0.38 -40.56 -33.06
C HIS A 585 -0.33 -40.19 -31.75
N THR A 586 0.38 -39.59 -30.80
CA THR A 586 -0.20 -39.14 -29.54
C THR A 586 -0.59 -37.66 -29.59
N TYR A 587 0.34 -36.82 -30.03
CA TYR A 587 0.09 -35.37 -30.14
C TYR A 587 0.45 -34.86 -31.54
N GLY A 588 -0.47 -34.13 -32.15
CA GLY A 588 -0.20 -33.35 -33.36
C GLY A 588 0.03 -31.88 -33.05
N LEU A 589 0.87 -31.23 -33.83
CA LEU A 589 1.11 -29.80 -33.75
C LEU A 589 -0.10 -29.05 -34.32
N ARG A 590 -0.80 -28.31 -33.47
CA ARG A 590 -2.00 -27.53 -33.81
C ARG A 590 -1.67 -26.10 -34.24
N GLY A 591 -0.71 -25.46 -33.56
CA GLY A 591 -0.30 -24.10 -33.84
C GLY A 591 1.18 -23.85 -33.56
N TYR A 592 1.79 -22.96 -34.36
CA TYR A 592 3.19 -22.59 -34.25
C TYR A 592 3.38 -21.08 -34.48
N VAL A 593 4.14 -20.44 -33.60
CA VAL A 593 4.53 -19.02 -33.72
C VAL A 593 6.02 -18.86 -33.44
N PRO A 594 6.82 -18.31 -34.35
CA PRO A 594 8.14 -17.81 -34.02
C PRO A 594 8.01 -16.46 -33.33
N VAL A 595 8.54 -16.31 -32.12
CA VAL A 595 8.40 -15.07 -31.34
C VAL A 595 9.58 -14.84 -30.39
N THR A 596 10.16 -13.67 -30.45
CA THR A 596 11.19 -13.23 -29.50
C THR A 596 10.49 -12.51 -28.31
N PRO A 597 10.84 -12.76 -27.03
CA PRO A 597 12.04 -13.51 -26.59
C PRO A 597 11.85 -15.02 -26.41
N LEU A 598 10.66 -15.57 -26.65
CA LEU A 598 10.31 -16.96 -26.34
C LEU A 598 10.92 -17.99 -27.31
N GLY A 599 11.58 -17.53 -28.38
CA GLY A 599 12.08 -18.38 -29.46
C GLY A 599 10.95 -18.83 -30.37
N TRP A 600 10.15 -19.78 -29.91
CA TRP A 600 8.91 -20.21 -30.54
C TRP A 600 7.87 -20.56 -29.47
N VAL A 601 6.58 -20.50 -29.86
CA VAL A 601 5.43 -21.03 -29.12
C VAL A 601 4.78 -22.11 -29.94
N ARG A 602 4.46 -23.24 -29.30
CA ARG A 602 3.78 -24.39 -29.89
C ARG A 602 2.57 -24.75 -29.07
N LEU A 603 1.47 -25.02 -29.79
CA LEU A 603 0.27 -25.64 -29.26
C LEU A 603 0.17 -27.07 -29.83
N PHE A 604 0.17 -28.05 -28.98
CA PHE A 604 -0.07 -29.44 -29.31
C PHE A 604 -1.49 -29.84 -28.89
N GLU A 605 -2.15 -30.68 -29.70
CA GLU A 605 -3.45 -31.27 -29.37
C GLU A 605 -3.35 -32.80 -29.42
N ASN A 606 -3.88 -33.45 -28.39
CA ASN A 606 -3.91 -34.93 -28.30
C ASN A 606 -4.72 -35.51 -29.45
N GLN A 607 -4.17 -36.54 -30.13
CA GLN A 607 -4.75 -37.22 -31.28
C GLN A 607 -5.06 -36.31 -32.48
N TYR A 608 -4.46 -35.14 -32.59
CA TYR A 608 -4.64 -34.25 -33.73
C TYR A 608 -3.85 -34.73 -34.94
N GLN A 609 -4.53 -34.94 -36.08
CA GLN A 609 -3.95 -35.39 -37.33
C GLN A 609 -4.02 -34.33 -38.45
N GLY A 610 -4.47 -33.13 -38.13
CA GLY A 610 -4.56 -32.03 -39.09
C GLY A 610 -3.23 -31.30 -39.31
N ASN A 611 -3.23 -30.39 -40.28
CA ASN A 611 -2.08 -29.53 -40.53
C ASN A 611 -1.92 -28.48 -39.45
N ALA A 612 -0.67 -28.21 -39.08
CA ALA A 612 -0.38 -27.12 -38.14
C ALA A 612 -0.72 -25.76 -38.76
N THR A 613 -1.37 -24.89 -37.96
CA THR A 613 -1.53 -23.50 -38.32
C THR A 613 -0.24 -22.76 -37.94
N THR A 614 0.42 -22.16 -38.91
CA THR A 614 1.60 -21.31 -38.70
C THR A 614 1.15 -19.86 -38.78
N PHE A 615 1.42 -19.09 -37.77
CA PHE A 615 1.01 -17.68 -37.63
C PHE A 615 2.14 -16.71 -37.96
#